data_6b001863be4a4bb722ad143d66f55cca
#
_entry.id   6b001863be4a4bb722ad143d66f55cca
#
_cell.length_a   1.000
_cell.length_b   1.000
_cell.length_c   1.000
_cell.angle_alpha   90.00
_cell.angle_beta   90.00
_cell.angle_gamma   90.00
#
_symmetry.space_group_name_H-M   'P 1'
#
loop_
_entity.id
_entity.type
_entity.pdbx_description
1 polymer ?
#
loop_
_entity_poly.entity_id
_entity_poly.type
_entity_poly.pdbx_seq_one_letter_code
_entity_poly.pdbx_strand_id
1 'polypeptide(L)'
;VQEVALEQVAILEPQVDLVVALTHIGIEQDEALAEAVPGIDLIVGGHSHTPLYEPRKVGSTWIVQAGSYARYLGVAEMTVKDGQIQGFSSSLRDLIPGKAEVQPSAEVVSLQARWSEEVSNRFDQGVGVVTDTLGRRPGEDSPLGRWSADMLRDFAEVQVGIYNPGGLRSDLVKGELSRRDLYEIYPFSNTVVRFEMSGEELIGLLLRNATAELEGGRSAMQMSGVRCKWRVRAGAPEIIEAHV
;
A
#
# COMPACT_ATOMS: atom_id res chain seq x y z
N VAL A 1 11.92 13.58 2.91
CA VAL A 1 12.46 12.72 1.83
C VAL A 1 13.32 13.55 0.88
N GLN A 2 12.79 14.62 0.29
CA GLN A 2 13.49 15.44 -0.71
C GLN A 2 14.82 16.03 -0.19
N GLU A 3 14.82 16.60 1.02
CA GLU A 3 16.03 17.18 1.64
C GLU A 3 17.17 16.16 1.79
N VAL A 4 16.83 14.96 2.30
CA VAL A 4 17.80 13.86 2.44
C VAL A 4 18.27 13.37 1.06
N ALA A 5 17.37 13.30 0.08
CA ALA A 5 17.75 12.89 -1.26
C ALA A 5 18.70 13.88 -1.94
N LEU A 6 18.45 15.20 -1.79
CA LEU A 6 19.37 16.25 -2.27
C LEU A 6 20.76 16.12 -1.66
N GLU A 7 20.84 15.88 -0.35
CA GLU A 7 22.11 15.67 0.36
C GLU A 7 22.86 14.44 -0.18
N GLN A 8 22.14 13.32 -0.35
CA GLN A 8 22.75 12.07 -0.83
C GLN A 8 23.18 12.15 -2.30
N VAL A 9 22.40 12.79 -3.16
CA VAL A 9 22.77 13.02 -4.56
C VAL A 9 24.04 13.85 -4.65
N ALA A 10 24.13 14.96 -3.88
CA ALA A 10 25.34 15.81 -3.88
C ALA A 10 26.61 15.06 -3.44
N ILE A 11 26.48 14.04 -2.58
CA ILE A 11 27.60 13.19 -2.17
C ILE A 11 27.97 12.17 -3.25
N LEU A 12 26.97 11.59 -3.93
CA LEU A 12 27.16 10.46 -4.84
C LEU A 12 27.56 10.91 -6.26
N GLU A 13 26.93 11.96 -6.79
CA GLU A 13 27.11 12.44 -8.18
C GLU A 13 28.59 12.58 -8.63
N PRO A 14 29.52 13.12 -7.80
CA PRO A 14 30.92 13.17 -8.19
C PRO A 14 31.67 11.82 -8.16
N GLN A 15 31.03 10.74 -7.72
CA GLN A 15 31.68 9.43 -7.51
C GLN A 15 31.14 8.35 -8.46
N VAL A 16 30.04 8.61 -9.18
CA VAL A 16 29.33 7.62 -9.99
C VAL A 16 28.92 8.20 -11.33
N ASP A 17 28.69 7.35 -12.33
CA ASP A 17 28.18 7.76 -13.65
C ASP A 17 26.66 7.97 -13.62
N LEU A 18 25.94 7.24 -12.78
CA LEU A 18 24.48 7.32 -12.63
C LEU A 18 24.06 7.19 -11.17
N VAL A 19 23.04 7.93 -10.78
CA VAL A 19 22.35 7.81 -9.48
C VAL A 19 20.99 7.15 -9.69
N VAL A 20 20.80 5.98 -9.05
CA VAL A 20 19.53 5.25 -9.06
C VAL A 20 18.90 5.32 -7.68
N ALA A 21 17.68 5.87 -7.58
CA ALA A 21 16.91 5.88 -6.34
C ALA A 21 15.94 4.69 -6.31
N LEU A 22 16.08 3.85 -5.28
CA LEU A 22 15.10 2.81 -4.96
C LEU A 22 14.15 3.37 -3.91
N THR A 23 12.86 3.54 -4.27
CA THR A 23 11.88 4.23 -3.46
C THR A 23 10.69 3.35 -3.08
N HIS A 24 10.01 3.70 -1.98
CA HIS A 24 8.72 3.08 -1.61
C HIS A 24 7.75 4.16 -1.10
N ILE A 25 7.54 5.21 -1.91
CA ILE A 25 6.75 6.40 -1.54
C ILE A 25 5.52 6.62 -2.43
N GLY A 26 5.39 5.85 -3.49
CA GLY A 26 4.30 5.94 -4.47
C GLY A 26 4.61 6.86 -5.64
N ILE A 27 3.93 6.62 -6.77
CA ILE A 27 4.24 7.23 -8.05
C ILE A 27 4.16 8.77 -8.02
N GLU A 28 3.17 9.35 -7.34
CA GLU A 28 3.01 10.80 -7.24
C GLU A 28 4.18 11.44 -6.47
N GLN A 29 4.65 10.77 -5.41
CA GLN A 29 5.79 11.24 -4.63
C GLN A 29 7.12 10.99 -5.36
N ASP A 30 7.20 9.94 -6.18
CA ASP A 30 8.36 9.69 -7.05
C ASP A 30 8.48 10.77 -8.11
N GLU A 31 7.37 11.23 -8.70
CA GLU A 31 7.35 12.36 -9.65
C GLU A 31 7.77 13.66 -8.96
N ALA A 32 7.22 13.96 -7.78
CA ALA A 32 7.60 15.13 -7.01
C ALA A 32 9.08 15.09 -6.54
N LEU A 33 9.61 13.89 -6.28
CA LEU A 33 11.02 13.70 -5.96
C LEU A 33 11.91 14.00 -7.18
N ALA A 34 11.54 13.49 -8.36
CA ALA A 34 12.27 13.73 -9.60
C ALA A 34 12.30 15.22 -9.99
N GLU A 35 11.21 15.96 -9.74
CA GLU A 35 11.14 17.40 -9.96
C GLU A 35 12.03 18.18 -8.99
N ALA A 36 12.05 17.78 -7.71
CA ALA A 36 12.70 18.51 -6.63
C ALA A 36 14.20 18.20 -6.49
N VAL A 37 14.67 17.06 -6.98
CA VAL A 37 16.03 16.53 -6.76
C VAL A 37 16.71 16.26 -8.10
N PRO A 38 17.32 17.26 -8.73
CA PRO A 38 18.18 17.06 -9.90
C PRO A 38 19.34 16.13 -9.58
N GLY A 39 19.80 15.37 -10.58
CA GLY A 39 20.92 14.42 -10.42
C GLY A 39 20.50 12.98 -10.11
N ILE A 40 19.20 12.71 -9.93
CA ILE A 40 18.67 11.34 -9.99
C ILE A 40 18.41 10.98 -11.46
N ASP A 41 19.02 9.90 -11.95
CA ASP A 41 18.86 9.45 -13.34
C ASP A 41 17.69 8.48 -13.50
N LEU A 42 17.49 7.60 -12.50
CA LEU A 42 16.44 6.60 -12.50
C LEU A 42 15.81 6.47 -11.12
N ILE A 43 14.48 6.42 -11.06
CA ILE A 43 13.71 6.01 -9.87
C ILE A 43 13.07 4.65 -10.15
N VAL A 44 13.35 3.68 -9.28
CA VAL A 44 12.65 2.40 -9.21
C VAL A 44 11.68 2.46 -8.04
N GLY A 45 10.40 2.71 -8.36
CA GLY A 45 9.35 3.03 -7.37
C GLY A 45 8.60 1.81 -6.84
N GLY A 46 7.81 2.06 -5.79
CA GLY A 46 6.94 1.08 -5.14
C GLY A 46 5.76 1.75 -4.43
N HIS A 47 5.13 1.06 -3.48
CA HIS A 47 4.05 1.51 -2.60
C HIS A 47 2.66 1.67 -3.26
N SER A 48 2.53 2.46 -4.33
CA SER A 48 1.24 2.71 -5.00
C SER A 48 0.73 1.52 -5.82
N HIS A 49 1.55 0.46 -5.96
CA HIS A 49 1.21 -0.73 -6.75
C HIS A 49 0.90 -0.43 -8.23
N THR A 50 1.46 0.65 -8.76
CA THR A 50 1.20 1.12 -10.13
C THR A 50 2.05 0.34 -11.13
N PRO A 51 1.48 -0.45 -12.06
CA PRO A 51 2.25 -1.04 -13.14
C PRO A 51 2.48 0.03 -14.21
N LEU A 52 3.71 0.47 -14.38
CA LEU A 52 4.10 1.37 -15.47
C LEU A 52 4.51 0.53 -16.68
N TYR A 53 3.59 0.35 -17.62
CA TYR A 53 3.86 -0.35 -18.89
C TYR A 53 4.82 0.45 -19.77
N GLU A 54 4.75 1.78 -19.70
CA GLU A 54 5.68 2.72 -20.27
C GLU A 54 6.37 3.49 -19.12
N PRO A 55 7.68 3.75 -19.21
CA PRO A 55 8.38 4.53 -18.20
C PRO A 55 7.87 5.97 -18.20
N ARG A 56 7.81 6.59 -17.02
CA ARG A 56 7.59 8.04 -16.94
C ARG A 56 8.91 8.77 -17.00
N LYS A 57 8.88 9.99 -17.54
CA LYS A 57 10.04 10.87 -17.55
C LYS A 57 9.67 12.23 -16.98
N VAL A 58 10.38 12.64 -15.94
CA VAL A 58 10.23 13.93 -15.28
C VAL A 58 11.59 14.65 -15.34
N GLY A 59 11.67 15.73 -16.11
CA GLY A 59 12.96 16.36 -16.42
C GLY A 59 13.92 15.38 -17.11
N SER A 60 15.09 15.11 -16.49
CA SER A 60 16.06 14.10 -16.93
C SER A 60 15.82 12.72 -16.31
N THR A 61 15.04 12.62 -15.25
CA THR A 61 14.85 11.40 -14.45
C THR A 61 13.83 10.46 -15.07
N TRP A 62 14.18 9.19 -15.23
CA TRP A 62 13.27 8.12 -15.60
C TRP A 62 12.65 7.49 -14.36
N ILE A 63 11.37 7.11 -14.42
CA ILE A 63 10.64 6.46 -13.32
C ILE A 63 10.01 5.17 -13.85
N VAL A 64 10.27 4.07 -13.14
CA VAL A 64 9.67 2.75 -13.41
C VAL A 64 9.07 2.16 -12.14
N GLN A 65 7.98 1.40 -12.29
CA GLN A 65 7.35 0.67 -11.19
C GLN A 65 6.66 -0.59 -11.74
N ALA A 66 6.89 -1.75 -11.12
CA ALA A 66 6.42 -3.05 -11.61
C ALA A 66 5.12 -3.55 -10.94
N GLY A 67 4.31 -2.66 -10.37
CA GLY A 67 3.07 -3.03 -9.70
C GLY A 67 3.33 -3.70 -8.34
N SER A 68 2.71 -4.86 -8.08
CA SER A 68 2.76 -5.53 -6.79
C SER A 68 2.62 -7.06 -6.90
N TYR A 69 2.87 -7.74 -5.78
CA TYR A 69 2.67 -9.20 -5.60
C TYR A 69 3.44 -10.06 -6.60
N ALA A 70 4.61 -9.61 -7.04
CA ALA A 70 5.43 -10.28 -8.07
C ALA A 70 4.65 -10.65 -9.35
N ARG A 71 3.61 -9.87 -9.68
CA ARG A 71 2.83 -10.09 -10.90
C ARG A 71 3.65 -9.81 -12.14
N TYR A 72 4.52 -8.81 -12.07
CA TYR A 72 5.37 -8.38 -13.17
C TYR A 72 6.84 -8.35 -12.76
N LEU A 73 7.70 -8.66 -13.70
CA LEU A 73 9.13 -8.33 -13.67
C LEU A 73 9.34 -7.10 -14.56
N GLY A 74 9.79 -5.99 -13.96
CA GLY A 74 10.25 -4.83 -14.71
C GLY A 74 11.64 -5.09 -15.28
N VAL A 75 11.81 -4.86 -16.59
CA VAL A 75 13.10 -4.90 -17.27
C VAL A 75 13.34 -3.53 -17.87
N ALA A 76 14.44 -2.88 -17.48
CA ALA A 76 14.88 -1.60 -18.02
C ALA A 76 16.25 -1.77 -18.67
N GLU A 77 16.40 -1.24 -19.90
CA GLU A 77 17.64 -1.23 -20.65
C GLU A 77 18.06 0.22 -20.87
N MET A 78 19.33 0.53 -20.60
CA MET A 78 19.89 1.87 -20.71
C MET A 78 21.15 1.86 -21.55
N THR A 79 21.28 2.82 -22.44
CA THR A 79 22.54 3.14 -23.11
C THR A 79 23.12 4.38 -22.43
N VAL A 80 24.30 4.21 -21.81
CA VAL A 80 24.99 5.29 -21.10
C VAL A 80 26.22 5.72 -21.90
N LYS A 81 26.40 7.02 -22.07
CA LYS A 81 27.57 7.61 -22.68
C LYS A 81 27.90 8.92 -21.97
N ASP A 82 29.16 9.07 -21.58
CA ASP A 82 29.71 10.26 -20.90
C ASP A 82 28.88 10.64 -19.65
N GLY A 83 28.51 9.62 -18.83
CA GLY A 83 27.70 9.80 -17.61
C GLY A 83 26.24 10.20 -17.85
N GLN A 84 25.72 10.04 -19.07
CA GLN A 84 24.33 10.38 -19.39
C GLN A 84 23.58 9.23 -20.06
N ILE A 85 22.30 9.10 -19.77
CA ILE A 85 21.41 8.14 -20.43
C ILE A 85 21.05 8.68 -21.81
N GLN A 86 21.61 8.08 -22.86
CA GLN A 86 21.33 8.41 -24.26
C GLN A 86 20.11 7.66 -24.82
N GLY A 87 19.83 6.49 -24.28
CA GLY A 87 18.68 5.67 -24.63
C GLY A 87 18.13 4.94 -23.42
N PHE A 88 16.80 4.90 -23.30
CA PHE A 88 16.11 4.20 -22.23
C PHE A 88 14.89 3.47 -22.80
N SER A 89 14.73 2.21 -22.42
CA SER A 89 13.51 1.45 -22.65
C SER A 89 13.16 0.63 -21.42
N SER A 90 11.88 0.41 -21.19
CA SER A 90 11.43 -0.50 -20.14
C SER A 90 10.23 -1.30 -20.59
N SER A 91 10.05 -2.46 -19.98
CA SER A 91 8.91 -3.35 -20.22
C SER A 91 8.55 -4.09 -18.95
N LEU A 92 7.29 -4.50 -18.86
CA LEU A 92 6.79 -5.40 -17.82
C LEU A 92 6.57 -6.79 -18.42
N ARG A 93 7.22 -7.80 -17.83
CA ARG A 93 7.01 -9.22 -18.17
C ARG A 93 6.06 -9.83 -17.16
N ASP A 94 4.97 -10.44 -17.63
CA ASP A 94 3.99 -11.11 -16.76
C ASP A 94 4.62 -12.36 -16.14
N LEU A 95 4.50 -12.51 -14.82
CA LEU A 95 4.99 -13.67 -14.07
C LEU A 95 3.86 -14.60 -13.61
N ILE A 96 2.61 -14.32 -14.01
CA ILE A 96 1.46 -15.16 -13.63
C ILE A 96 1.61 -16.54 -14.27
N PRO A 97 1.50 -17.64 -13.48
CA PRO A 97 1.52 -18.99 -14.02
C PRO A 97 0.52 -19.20 -15.16
N GLY A 98 0.98 -19.81 -16.27
CA GLY A 98 0.19 -20.02 -17.47
C GLY A 98 0.14 -18.82 -18.44
N LYS A 99 0.61 -17.63 -18.02
CA LYS A 99 0.85 -16.47 -18.90
C LYS A 99 2.34 -16.18 -19.08
N ALA A 100 3.15 -16.56 -18.10
CA ALA A 100 4.59 -16.36 -18.14
C ALA A 100 5.27 -17.34 -19.09
N GLU A 101 6.21 -16.86 -19.88
CA GLU A 101 7.09 -17.68 -20.72
C GLU A 101 8.18 -18.39 -19.90
N VAL A 102 8.29 -18.09 -18.62
CA VAL A 102 9.34 -18.54 -17.72
C VAL A 102 8.88 -19.79 -16.94
N GLN A 103 9.67 -20.84 -16.98
CA GLN A 103 9.44 -22.03 -16.13
C GLN A 103 10.03 -21.81 -14.73
N PRO A 104 9.32 -22.22 -13.66
CA PRO A 104 9.85 -22.13 -12.31
C PRO A 104 11.15 -22.94 -12.16
N SER A 105 12.13 -22.38 -11.43
CA SER A 105 13.34 -23.12 -11.06
C SER A 105 12.99 -24.31 -10.15
N ALA A 106 13.49 -25.49 -10.47
CA ALA A 106 13.27 -26.71 -9.65
C ALA A 106 13.76 -26.53 -8.20
N GLU A 107 14.84 -25.80 -8.01
CA GLU A 107 15.38 -25.48 -6.67
C GLU A 107 14.41 -24.60 -5.89
N VAL A 108 13.86 -23.55 -6.50
CA VAL A 108 12.87 -22.66 -5.86
C VAL A 108 11.59 -23.40 -5.55
N VAL A 109 11.10 -24.27 -6.45
CA VAL A 109 9.91 -25.11 -6.23
C VAL A 109 10.14 -26.04 -5.03
N SER A 110 11.30 -26.69 -4.93
CA SER A 110 11.64 -27.57 -3.81
C SER A 110 11.73 -26.81 -2.47
N LEU A 111 12.32 -25.61 -2.50
CA LEU A 111 12.39 -24.72 -1.34
C LEU A 111 11.00 -24.28 -0.89
N GLN A 112 10.16 -23.87 -1.83
CA GLN A 112 8.77 -23.48 -1.57
C GLN A 112 7.97 -24.65 -0.95
N ALA A 113 8.07 -25.86 -1.51
CA ALA A 113 7.36 -27.04 -1.01
C ALA A 113 7.71 -27.32 0.45
N ARG A 114 9.00 -27.29 0.81
CA ARG A 114 9.47 -27.47 2.20
C ARG A 114 8.88 -26.44 3.16
N TRP A 115 8.91 -25.18 2.80
CA TRP A 115 8.36 -24.12 3.65
C TRP A 115 6.82 -24.13 3.69
N SER A 116 6.17 -24.53 2.59
CA SER A 116 4.71 -24.68 2.56
C SER A 116 4.21 -25.72 3.53
N GLU A 117 4.90 -26.88 3.64
CA GLU A 117 4.55 -27.92 4.61
C GLU A 117 4.66 -27.42 6.06
N GLU A 118 5.75 -26.73 6.40
CA GLU A 118 5.95 -26.15 7.73
C GLU A 118 4.89 -25.10 8.07
N VAL A 119 4.58 -24.22 7.10
CA VAL A 119 3.56 -23.18 7.25
C VAL A 119 2.17 -23.79 7.39
N SER A 120 1.82 -24.82 6.57
CA SER A 120 0.51 -25.47 6.63
C SER A 120 0.23 -26.08 8.01
N ASN A 121 1.20 -26.74 8.61
CA ASN A 121 1.06 -27.31 9.95
C ASN A 121 0.71 -26.27 11.03
N ARG A 122 1.10 -25.01 10.85
CA ARG A 122 0.87 -23.92 11.80
C ARG A 122 -0.34 -23.06 11.49
N PHE A 123 -0.65 -22.87 10.22
CA PHE A 123 -1.61 -21.86 9.75
C PHE A 123 -2.92 -22.43 9.20
N ASP A 124 -2.97 -23.71 8.78
CA ASP A 124 -4.19 -24.32 8.24
C ASP A 124 -5.14 -24.85 9.33
N GLN A 125 -4.91 -24.45 10.60
CA GLN A 125 -5.82 -24.75 11.70
C GLN A 125 -7.07 -23.88 11.58
N GLY A 126 -8.25 -24.52 11.59
CA GLY A 126 -9.54 -23.85 11.66
C GLY A 126 -9.70 -23.09 12.98
N VAL A 127 -10.17 -21.84 12.88
CA VAL A 127 -10.41 -20.96 14.04
C VAL A 127 -11.86 -20.52 14.15
N GLY A 128 -12.69 -20.78 13.14
CA GLY A 128 -14.10 -20.40 13.15
C GLY A 128 -14.79 -20.64 11.81
N VAL A 129 -15.98 -20.06 11.67
CA VAL A 129 -16.77 -20.10 10.44
C VAL A 129 -17.29 -18.70 10.15
N VAL A 130 -17.15 -18.28 8.92
CA VAL A 130 -17.66 -17.01 8.39
C VAL A 130 -19.01 -17.26 7.72
N THR A 131 -20.07 -16.65 8.24
CA THR A 131 -21.43 -16.85 7.72
C THR A 131 -21.69 -16.11 6.42
N ASP A 132 -21.08 -14.94 6.26
CA ASP A 132 -21.23 -14.09 5.08
C ASP A 132 -19.89 -13.42 4.74
N THR A 133 -19.61 -13.29 3.45
CA THR A 133 -18.38 -12.62 2.97
C THR A 133 -18.37 -11.15 3.39
N LEU A 134 -17.32 -10.72 4.09
CA LEU A 134 -17.04 -9.34 4.38
C LEU A 134 -15.95 -8.82 3.45
N GLY A 135 -16.37 -8.00 2.49
CA GLY A 135 -15.45 -7.40 1.50
C GLY A 135 -14.74 -6.19 2.09
N ARG A 136 -13.49 -6.02 1.69
CA ARG A 136 -12.78 -4.75 1.81
C ARG A 136 -13.15 -3.89 0.60
N ARG A 137 -13.38 -2.61 0.83
CA ARG A 137 -13.57 -1.62 -0.24
C ARG A 137 -12.55 -0.51 -0.02
N PRO A 138 -11.38 -0.56 -0.66
CA PRO A 138 -10.39 0.50 -0.51
C PRO A 138 -11.02 1.84 -0.90
N GLY A 139 -10.97 2.79 0.04
CA GLY A 139 -11.51 4.11 -0.20
C GLY A 139 -12.96 4.35 0.19
N GLU A 140 -13.64 3.35 0.72
CA GLU A 140 -15.02 3.44 1.20
C GLU A 140 -15.17 2.78 2.58
N ASP A 141 -16.22 3.11 3.28
CA ASP A 141 -16.65 2.36 4.47
C ASP A 141 -17.01 0.93 4.03
N SER A 142 -16.27 -0.05 4.54
CA SER A 142 -16.39 -1.44 4.12
C SER A 142 -16.87 -2.36 5.22
N PRO A 143 -17.64 -3.43 4.89
CA PRO A 143 -18.07 -4.41 5.89
C PRO A 143 -16.92 -4.98 6.71
N LEU A 144 -15.81 -5.36 6.06
CA LEU A 144 -14.61 -5.88 6.75
C LEU A 144 -13.91 -4.79 7.58
N GLY A 145 -13.86 -3.57 7.07
CA GLY A 145 -13.24 -2.44 7.79
C GLY A 145 -14.01 -2.10 9.07
N ARG A 146 -15.33 -2.03 9.01
CA ARG A 146 -16.18 -1.82 10.19
C ARG A 146 -16.05 -2.95 11.20
N TRP A 147 -16.12 -4.19 10.74
CA TRP A 147 -15.91 -5.35 11.59
C TRP A 147 -14.54 -5.32 12.29
N SER A 148 -13.49 -4.95 11.57
CA SER A 148 -12.14 -4.78 12.15
C SER A 148 -12.10 -3.67 13.21
N ALA A 149 -12.76 -2.54 12.95
CA ALA A 149 -12.86 -1.45 13.92
C ALA A 149 -13.72 -1.83 15.15
N ASP A 150 -14.80 -2.62 14.97
CA ASP A 150 -15.58 -3.19 16.06
C ASP A 150 -14.73 -4.12 16.92
N MET A 151 -13.98 -5.03 16.31
CA MET A 151 -13.08 -5.94 17.01
C MET A 151 -12.03 -5.19 17.85
N LEU A 152 -11.44 -4.11 17.29
CA LEU A 152 -10.48 -3.28 18.04
C LEU A 152 -11.15 -2.57 19.21
N ARG A 153 -12.33 -2.00 19.00
CA ARG A 153 -13.11 -1.31 20.04
C ARG A 153 -13.42 -2.25 21.21
N ASP A 154 -13.92 -3.44 20.90
CA ASP A 154 -14.29 -4.43 21.90
C ASP A 154 -13.07 -4.98 22.63
N PHE A 155 -11.99 -5.34 21.89
CA PHE A 155 -10.73 -5.82 22.48
C PHE A 155 -10.06 -4.79 23.39
N ALA A 156 -10.08 -3.52 22.98
CA ALA A 156 -9.47 -2.44 23.74
C ALA A 156 -10.39 -1.85 24.82
N GLU A 157 -11.68 -2.25 24.89
CA GLU A 157 -12.67 -1.71 25.82
C GLU A 157 -12.76 -0.19 25.76
N VAL A 158 -12.85 0.37 24.54
CA VAL A 158 -12.91 1.81 24.28
C VAL A 158 -14.22 2.22 23.62
N GLN A 159 -14.52 3.53 23.61
CA GLN A 159 -15.74 4.06 23.00
C GLN A 159 -15.68 4.02 21.47
N VAL A 160 -14.51 4.29 20.89
CA VAL A 160 -14.32 4.36 19.43
C VAL A 160 -13.16 3.48 19.01
N GLY A 161 -13.41 2.59 18.04
CA GLY A 161 -12.38 1.82 17.34
C GLY A 161 -12.03 2.48 16.01
N ILE A 162 -10.74 2.53 15.68
CA ILE A 162 -10.25 3.11 14.43
C ILE A 162 -9.28 2.12 13.78
N TYR A 163 -9.52 1.79 12.51
CA TYR A 163 -8.67 0.88 11.75
C TYR A 163 -8.20 1.51 10.44
N ASN A 164 -6.91 1.34 10.13
CA ASN A 164 -6.33 1.77 8.87
C ASN A 164 -6.74 0.82 7.72
N PRO A 165 -7.45 1.27 6.70
CA PRO A 165 -7.92 0.39 5.61
C PRO A 165 -6.78 -0.25 4.82
N GLY A 166 -5.61 0.38 4.74
CA GLY A 166 -4.41 -0.19 4.11
C GLY A 166 -3.87 -1.44 4.82
N GLY A 167 -4.27 -1.67 6.06
CA GLY A 167 -3.96 -2.88 6.83
C GLY A 167 -4.74 -4.12 6.40
N LEU A 168 -5.84 -3.96 5.67
CA LEU A 168 -6.67 -5.07 5.15
C LEU A 168 -6.16 -5.49 3.77
N ARG A 169 -5.64 -6.71 3.65
CA ARG A 169 -4.97 -7.16 2.42
C ARG A 169 -5.78 -8.16 1.60
N SER A 170 -6.75 -8.84 2.21
CA SER A 170 -7.68 -9.78 1.57
C SER A 170 -9.09 -9.59 2.10
N ASP A 171 -10.11 -10.11 1.41
CA ASP A 171 -11.49 -10.17 1.90
C ASP A 171 -11.64 -11.34 2.87
N LEU A 172 -12.56 -11.24 3.83
CA LEU A 172 -12.97 -12.33 4.70
C LEU A 172 -14.08 -13.12 4.01
N VAL A 173 -13.73 -14.26 3.42
CA VAL A 173 -14.65 -15.05 2.57
C VAL A 173 -15.50 -15.98 3.42
N LYS A 174 -16.79 -16.15 3.04
CA LYS A 174 -17.71 -17.12 3.64
C LYS A 174 -17.17 -18.54 3.59
N GLY A 175 -17.22 -19.25 4.70
CA GLY A 175 -16.75 -20.63 4.82
C GLY A 175 -16.00 -20.90 6.12
N GLU A 176 -15.24 -21.97 6.14
CA GLU A 176 -14.31 -22.26 7.23
C GLU A 176 -13.21 -21.19 7.25
N LEU A 177 -12.85 -20.73 8.44
CA LEU A 177 -11.84 -19.72 8.67
C LEU A 177 -10.62 -20.36 9.32
N SER A 178 -9.47 -20.25 8.70
CA SER A 178 -8.18 -20.70 9.20
C SER A 178 -7.34 -19.53 9.73
N ARG A 179 -6.26 -19.86 10.45
CA ARG A 179 -5.24 -18.86 10.82
C ARG A 179 -4.58 -18.24 9.59
N ARG A 180 -4.45 -19.00 8.50
CA ARG A 180 -3.89 -18.54 7.22
C ARG A 180 -4.73 -17.38 6.67
N ASP A 181 -6.06 -17.57 6.63
CA ASP A 181 -6.98 -16.53 6.14
C ASP A 181 -6.84 -15.24 6.96
N LEU A 182 -6.77 -15.36 8.29
CA LEU A 182 -6.54 -14.19 9.15
C LEU A 182 -5.20 -13.52 8.88
N TYR A 183 -4.14 -14.30 8.67
CA TYR A 183 -2.82 -13.75 8.36
C TYR A 183 -2.79 -13.08 6.97
N GLU A 184 -3.52 -13.61 5.99
CA GLU A 184 -3.66 -13.00 4.67
C GLU A 184 -4.45 -11.68 4.72
N ILE A 185 -5.43 -11.57 5.62
CA ILE A 185 -6.17 -10.33 5.85
C ILE A 185 -5.32 -9.32 6.62
N TYR A 186 -4.62 -9.74 7.68
CA TYR A 186 -3.86 -8.91 8.62
C TYR A 186 -2.39 -9.32 8.70
N PRO A 187 -1.58 -9.17 7.63
CA PRO A 187 -0.20 -9.69 7.62
C PRO A 187 0.79 -8.84 8.42
N PHE A 188 0.36 -7.72 8.99
CA PHE A 188 1.23 -6.78 9.68
C PHE A 188 1.23 -7.04 11.19
N SER A 189 2.42 -7.03 11.79
CA SER A 189 2.60 -7.15 13.25
C SER A 189 2.34 -5.80 13.96
N ASN A 190 1.18 -5.20 13.69
CA ASN A 190 0.79 -3.95 14.32
C ASN A 190 0.37 -4.19 15.78
N THR A 191 0.59 -3.18 16.64
CA THR A 191 0.12 -3.16 18.02
C THR A 191 -1.13 -2.31 18.13
N VAL A 192 -2.01 -2.68 19.10
CA VAL A 192 -3.17 -1.86 19.45
C VAL A 192 -2.71 -0.74 20.39
N VAL A 193 -3.06 0.49 20.06
CA VAL A 193 -2.76 1.68 20.86
C VAL A 193 -4.06 2.27 21.38
N ARG A 194 -4.11 2.59 22.68
CA ARG A 194 -5.21 3.32 23.33
C ARG A 194 -4.76 4.75 23.57
N PHE A 195 -5.61 5.71 23.30
CA PHE A 195 -5.37 7.13 23.60
C PHE A 195 -6.68 7.85 23.91
N GLU A 196 -6.61 8.98 24.56
CA GLU A 196 -7.73 9.85 24.83
C GLU A 196 -7.78 10.99 23.83
N MET A 197 -8.97 11.43 23.49
CA MET A 197 -9.21 12.46 22.49
C MET A 197 -10.43 13.29 22.93
N SER A 198 -10.34 14.59 22.79
CA SER A 198 -11.48 15.47 22.99
C SER A 198 -12.49 15.36 21.84
N GLY A 199 -13.75 15.80 22.09
CA GLY A 199 -14.76 15.85 21.03
C GLY A 199 -14.35 16.75 19.85
N GLU A 200 -13.60 17.82 20.10
CA GLU A 200 -13.09 18.72 19.07
C GLU A 200 -12.04 18.02 18.17
N GLU A 201 -11.11 17.28 18.78
CA GLU A 201 -10.11 16.49 18.05
C GLU A 201 -10.77 15.37 17.22
N LEU A 202 -11.83 14.74 17.76
CA LEU A 202 -12.62 13.73 17.04
C LEU A 202 -13.31 14.35 15.81
N ILE A 203 -13.93 15.52 15.96
CA ILE A 203 -14.53 16.25 14.82
C ILE A 203 -13.45 16.57 13.77
N GLY A 204 -12.28 17.01 14.18
CA GLY A 204 -11.15 17.22 13.28
C GLY A 204 -10.71 15.95 12.53
N LEU A 205 -10.73 14.79 13.19
CA LEU A 205 -10.45 13.50 12.57
C LEU A 205 -11.55 13.11 11.58
N LEU A 206 -12.82 13.28 11.92
CA LEU A 206 -13.95 12.99 11.04
C LEU A 206 -13.95 13.88 9.79
N LEU A 207 -13.60 15.16 9.92
CA LEU A 207 -13.43 16.05 8.76
C LEU A 207 -12.32 15.59 7.82
N ARG A 208 -11.15 15.21 8.36
CA ARG A 208 -10.07 14.63 7.54
C ARG A 208 -10.52 13.34 6.84
N ASN A 209 -11.27 12.49 7.54
CA ASN A 209 -11.81 11.26 6.96
C ASN A 209 -12.77 11.54 5.80
N ALA A 210 -13.72 12.46 6.00
CA ALA A 210 -14.65 12.88 4.95
C ALA A 210 -13.93 13.55 3.76
N THR A 211 -12.86 14.31 3.99
CA THR A 211 -12.00 14.84 2.93
C THR A 211 -11.34 13.72 2.13
N ALA A 212 -10.77 12.73 2.82
CA ALA A 212 -10.15 11.58 2.18
C ALA A 212 -11.17 10.78 1.33
N GLU A 213 -12.42 10.64 1.78
CA GLU A 213 -13.50 10.02 1.00
C GLU A 213 -13.81 10.81 -0.29
N LEU A 214 -13.86 12.13 -0.22
CA LEU A 214 -14.07 12.99 -1.39
C LEU A 214 -12.94 12.91 -2.42
N GLU A 215 -11.71 12.72 -1.95
CA GLU A 215 -10.49 12.62 -2.78
C GLU A 215 -10.25 11.22 -3.36
N GLY A 216 -11.23 10.33 -3.28
CA GLY A 216 -11.14 8.95 -3.78
C GLY A 216 -10.83 7.90 -2.72
N GLY A 217 -10.87 8.28 -1.46
CA GLY A 217 -11.12 7.43 -0.30
C GLY A 217 -10.01 6.48 0.15
N ARG A 218 -8.89 6.36 -0.54
CA ARG A 218 -7.85 5.34 -0.21
C ARG A 218 -7.29 5.44 1.21
N SER A 219 -7.36 6.60 1.82
CA SER A 219 -6.86 6.90 3.17
C SER A 219 -7.97 7.07 4.22
N ALA A 220 -9.24 6.91 3.84
CA ALA A 220 -10.35 7.02 4.78
C ALA A 220 -10.31 5.89 5.82
N MET A 221 -10.21 6.26 7.11
CA MET A 221 -10.17 5.31 8.22
C MET A 221 -11.51 4.59 8.38
N GLN A 222 -11.47 3.34 8.75
CA GLN A 222 -12.63 2.57 9.16
C GLN A 222 -12.90 2.80 10.65
N MET A 223 -14.12 3.14 11.02
CA MET A 223 -14.45 3.53 12.39
C MET A 223 -15.64 2.75 12.93
N SER A 224 -15.63 2.53 14.25
CA SER A 224 -16.69 1.92 15.02
C SER A 224 -16.96 2.72 16.30
N GLY A 225 -18.19 2.73 16.79
CA GLY A 225 -18.58 3.46 17.99
C GLY A 225 -18.85 4.95 17.75
N VAL A 226 -18.77 5.42 16.50
CA VAL A 226 -19.09 6.80 16.14
C VAL A 226 -20.09 6.82 14.98
N ARG A 227 -21.06 7.72 15.05
CA ARG A 227 -21.97 8.05 13.94
C ARG A 227 -21.73 9.49 13.53
N CYS A 228 -21.54 9.70 12.22
CA CYS A 228 -21.29 11.01 11.67
C CYS A 228 -22.18 11.25 10.45
N LYS A 229 -22.82 12.43 10.42
CA LYS A 229 -23.47 12.95 9.21
C LYS A 229 -22.69 14.13 8.71
N TRP A 230 -22.34 14.13 7.45
CA TRP A 230 -21.62 15.22 6.81
C TRP A 230 -22.21 15.51 5.42
N ARG A 231 -21.89 16.68 4.89
CA ARG A 231 -22.27 17.12 3.54
C ARG A 231 -21.13 17.87 2.88
N VAL A 232 -21.20 17.99 1.57
CA VAL A 232 -20.29 18.88 0.83
C VAL A 232 -20.91 20.28 0.77
N ARG A 233 -20.16 21.30 1.20
CA ARG A 233 -20.50 22.71 1.07
C ARG A 233 -19.32 23.47 0.49
N ALA A 234 -19.54 24.18 -0.61
CA ALA A 234 -18.50 24.94 -1.32
C ALA A 234 -17.25 24.09 -1.67
N GLY A 235 -17.43 22.79 -2.00
CA GLY A 235 -16.36 21.89 -2.37
C GLY A 235 -15.61 21.23 -1.19
N ALA A 236 -15.98 21.52 0.05
CA ALA A 236 -15.38 20.96 1.25
C ALA A 236 -16.41 20.18 2.11
N PRO A 237 -15.98 19.17 2.89
CA PRO A 237 -16.87 18.47 3.81
C PRO A 237 -17.19 19.35 5.02
N GLU A 238 -18.44 19.28 5.47
CA GLU A 238 -18.94 19.93 6.68
C GLU A 238 -19.65 18.88 7.54
N ILE A 239 -19.21 18.70 8.78
CA ILE A 239 -19.88 17.81 9.75
C ILE A 239 -21.16 18.50 10.20
N ILE A 240 -22.30 17.80 10.07
CA ILE A 240 -23.61 18.26 10.52
C ILE A 240 -23.86 17.77 11.94
N GLU A 241 -23.51 16.51 12.21
CA GLU A 241 -23.83 15.81 13.44
C GLU A 241 -22.82 14.70 13.67
N ALA A 242 -22.32 14.55 14.89
CA ALA A 242 -21.50 13.43 15.30
C ALA A 242 -21.86 12.98 16.72
N HIS A 243 -21.92 11.66 16.93
CA HIS A 243 -22.23 11.02 18.22
C HIS A 243 -21.29 9.84 18.44
N VAL A 244 -20.88 9.66 19.69
CA VAL A 244 -20.14 8.50 20.22
C VAL A 244 -21.09 7.66 21.04
#